data_23206bae0cc3e6518b320828693ca3d4
#
_entry.id   23206bae0cc3e6518b320828693ca3d4
#
_cell.length_a   1.000
_cell.length_b   1.000
_cell.length_c   1.000
_cell.angle_alpha   90.00
_cell.angle_beta   90.00
_cell.angle_gamma   90.00
#
_symmetry.space_group_name_H-M   'P 1'
#
loop_
_entity.id
_entity.type
_entity.pdbx_description
1 polymer ?
#
loop_
_entity_poly.entity_id
_entity_poly.type
_entity_poly.pdbx_seq_one_letter_code
_entity_poly.pdbx_strand_id
1 'polypeptide(L)'
;MKIEIVENNVVLVNHSNENFEIHPLWLRERAKTENLVDKYNDQRLYDPSQLDPSIKIKKASMNNGHLNLEFTDGIKFEYEVNNLLYEIDRKEPTENIILWDSNLKKKPTVVFEKDIFEKKVMYDTLQDFYKYGFVIFKNIPVEENYIVNFANSIGTI
;
A
#
# COMPACT_ATOMS: atom_id res chain seq x y z
N MET A 1 -1.50 -23.73 0.62
CA MET A 1 -2.25 -22.75 1.37
C MET A 1 -3.74 -23.06 1.27
N LYS A 2 -4.54 -22.94 2.32
CA LYS A 2 -5.96 -23.28 2.34
C LYS A 2 -6.74 -22.14 2.98
N ILE A 3 -7.82 -21.69 2.33
CA ILE A 3 -8.77 -20.73 2.90
C ILE A 3 -9.96 -21.53 3.43
N GLU A 4 -10.32 -21.32 4.66
CA GLU A 4 -11.53 -21.86 5.28
C GLU A 4 -12.45 -20.74 5.74
N ILE A 5 -13.74 -20.97 5.63
CA ILE A 5 -14.78 -20.03 6.05
C ILE A 5 -15.31 -20.53 7.37
N VAL A 6 -15.17 -19.73 8.42
CA VAL A 6 -15.63 -20.08 9.76
C VAL A 6 -16.63 -19.03 10.25
N GLU A 7 -17.86 -19.44 10.58
CA GLU A 7 -18.90 -18.66 11.27
C GLU A 7 -19.07 -17.20 10.77
N ASN A 8 -19.22 -16.99 9.46
CA ASN A 8 -19.32 -15.67 8.81
C ASN A 8 -18.03 -14.85 8.80
N ASN A 9 -16.91 -15.43 9.20
CA ASN A 9 -15.58 -14.85 9.04
C ASN A 9 -14.77 -15.69 8.06
N VAL A 10 -13.81 -15.07 7.38
CA VAL A 10 -12.87 -15.78 6.53
C VAL A 10 -11.61 -16.04 7.32
N VAL A 11 -11.27 -17.29 7.45
CA VAL A 11 -10.02 -17.69 8.09
C VAL A 11 -9.07 -18.20 7.02
N LEU A 12 -7.90 -17.63 6.97
CA LEU A 12 -6.81 -18.17 6.19
C LEU A 12 -6.10 -19.22 7.00
N VAL A 13 -6.14 -20.42 6.48
CA VAL A 13 -5.43 -21.51 7.10
C VAL A 13 -4.18 -21.81 6.32
N ASN A 14 -3.06 -21.69 6.99
CA ASN A 14 -1.82 -22.32 6.63
C ASN A 14 -1.00 -21.72 5.48
N HIS A 15 -0.26 -20.69 5.83
CA HIS A 15 1.05 -20.46 5.24
C HIS A 15 2.10 -20.75 6.32
N SER A 16 3.01 -21.68 6.09
CA SER A 16 4.11 -22.01 7.02
C SER A 16 3.68 -22.45 8.42
N ASN A 17 2.57 -23.19 8.57
CA ASN A 17 1.98 -23.64 9.83
C ASN A 17 1.37 -22.54 10.71
N GLU A 18 1.15 -21.35 10.19
CA GLU A 18 0.43 -20.28 10.88
C GLU A 18 -0.98 -20.13 10.31
N ASN A 19 -1.94 -19.87 11.17
CA ASN A 19 -3.32 -19.55 10.81
C ASN A 19 -3.53 -18.05 10.93
N PHE A 20 -4.07 -17.43 9.88
CA PHE A 20 -4.41 -16.01 9.89
C PHE A 20 -5.92 -15.85 9.80
N GLU A 21 -6.49 -15.11 10.73
CA GLU A 21 -7.88 -14.69 10.68
C GLU A 21 -7.98 -13.33 9.98
N ILE A 22 -8.78 -13.26 8.92
CA ILE A 22 -8.99 -12.00 8.20
C ILE A 22 -10.30 -11.38 8.63
N HIS A 23 -10.23 -10.15 9.13
CA HIS A 23 -11.41 -9.41 9.53
C HIS A 23 -12.28 -9.04 8.32
N PRO A 24 -13.62 -9.16 8.39
CA PRO A 24 -14.52 -8.82 7.28
C PRO A 24 -14.36 -7.39 6.76
N LEU A 25 -14.11 -6.43 7.62
CA LEU A 25 -13.86 -5.04 7.24
C LEU A 25 -12.63 -4.91 6.33
N TRP A 26 -11.55 -5.62 6.63
CA TRP A 26 -10.34 -5.63 5.81
C TRP A 26 -10.61 -6.14 4.39
N LEU A 27 -11.42 -7.20 4.26
CA LEU A 27 -11.86 -7.71 2.97
C LEU A 27 -12.78 -6.71 2.26
N ARG A 28 -13.77 -6.15 2.99
CA ARG A 28 -14.72 -5.19 2.42
C ARG A 28 -14.04 -3.93 1.86
N GLU A 29 -13.03 -3.44 2.52
CA GLU A 29 -12.23 -2.29 2.07
C GLU A 29 -11.50 -2.57 0.74
N ARG A 30 -11.19 -3.82 0.46
CA ARG A 30 -10.50 -4.28 -0.76
C ARG A 30 -11.43 -4.65 -1.91
N ALA A 31 -12.74 -4.57 -1.72
CA ALA A 31 -13.69 -4.81 -2.79
C ALA A 31 -13.60 -3.70 -3.85
N LYS A 32 -13.20 -4.05 -5.07
CA LYS A 32 -13.02 -3.15 -6.21
C LYS A 32 -14.18 -3.29 -7.19
N THR A 33 -15.35 -2.80 -6.82
CA THR A 33 -16.47 -2.68 -7.78
C THR A 33 -16.42 -1.31 -8.46
N GLU A 34 -17.08 -1.16 -9.61
CA GLU A 34 -17.12 0.10 -10.38
C GLU A 34 -17.63 1.31 -9.57
N ASN A 35 -18.47 1.06 -8.56
CA ASN A 35 -19.00 2.10 -7.68
C ASN A 35 -18.09 2.44 -6.50
N LEU A 36 -17.06 1.67 -6.26
CA LEU A 36 -16.16 1.79 -5.11
C LEU A 36 -14.77 2.28 -5.47
N VAL A 37 -14.34 2.00 -6.70
CA VAL A 37 -12.99 2.31 -7.16
C VAL A 37 -13.03 2.84 -8.59
N ASP A 38 -12.31 3.91 -8.84
CA ASP A 38 -12.12 4.44 -10.19
C ASP A 38 -11.30 3.46 -11.02
N LYS A 39 -11.82 3.10 -12.19
CA LYS A 39 -11.22 2.08 -13.07
C LYS A 39 -9.90 2.51 -13.75
N TYR A 40 -9.60 3.81 -13.76
CA TYR A 40 -8.41 4.32 -14.46
C TYR A 40 -7.19 4.49 -13.55
N ASN A 41 -7.42 4.78 -12.27
CA ASN A 41 -6.35 5.11 -11.34
C ASN A 41 -6.43 4.33 -10.02
N ASP A 42 -7.36 3.38 -9.89
CA ASP A 42 -7.61 2.57 -8.68
C ASP A 42 -7.94 3.43 -7.43
N GLN A 43 -8.33 4.70 -7.62
CA GLN A 43 -8.68 5.57 -6.51
C GLN A 43 -10.03 5.19 -5.92
N ARG A 44 -10.12 5.12 -4.60
CA ARG A 44 -11.38 4.91 -3.89
C ARG A 44 -12.34 6.07 -4.11
N LEU A 45 -13.60 5.75 -4.43
CA LEU A 45 -14.69 6.70 -4.64
C LEU A 45 -15.50 6.95 -3.35
N TYR A 46 -15.04 6.46 -2.23
CA TYR A 46 -15.67 6.62 -0.91
C TYR A 46 -14.61 6.85 0.16
N ASP A 47 -15.04 7.41 1.30
CA ASP A 47 -14.19 7.56 2.48
C ASP A 47 -14.20 6.25 3.29
N PRO A 48 -13.07 5.54 3.46
CA PRO A 48 -13.01 4.31 4.25
C PRO A 48 -13.47 4.46 5.69
N SER A 49 -13.38 5.66 6.27
CA SER A 49 -13.85 5.93 7.64
C SER A 49 -15.36 5.80 7.81
N GLN A 50 -16.12 5.80 6.70
CA GLN A 50 -17.58 5.63 6.69
C GLN A 50 -18.01 4.17 6.65
N LEU A 51 -17.08 3.23 6.48
CA LEU A 51 -17.41 1.80 6.55
C LEU A 51 -17.81 1.44 7.98
N ASP A 52 -18.89 0.66 8.09
CA ASP A 52 -19.32 0.12 9.37
C ASP A 52 -18.28 -0.89 9.90
N PRO A 53 -17.61 -0.62 11.04
CA PRO A 53 -16.64 -1.54 11.61
C PRO A 53 -17.27 -2.88 12.06
N SER A 54 -18.59 -2.95 12.22
CA SER A 54 -19.33 -4.17 12.57
C SER A 54 -19.74 -5.02 11.37
N ILE A 55 -19.27 -4.65 10.16
CA ILE A 55 -19.60 -5.36 8.92
C ILE A 55 -19.23 -6.84 9.02
N LYS A 56 -20.09 -7.70 8.49
CA LYS A 56 -19.92 -9.15 8.48
C LYS A 56 -20.05 -9.73 7.08
N ILE A 57 -19.56 -10.92 6.91
CA ILE A 57 -19.77 -11.71 5.70
C ILE A 57 -21.11 -12.42 5.83
N LYS A 58 -22.02 -12.16 4.90
CA LYS A 58 -23.35 -12.76 4.83
C LYS A 58 -23.33 -14.09 4.10
N LYS A 59 -22.53 -14.17 3.03
CA LYS A 59 -22.32 -15.40 2.25
C LYS A 59 -20.88 -15.46 1.80
N ALA A 60 -20.35 -16.67 1.78
CA ALA A 60 -19.04 -16.95 1.26
C ALA A 60 -19.02 -18.26 0.49
N SER A 61 -18.30 -18.29 -0.61
CA SER A 61 -18.07 -19.52 -1.37
C SER A 61 -16.70 -19.47 -2.06
N MET A 62 -16.12 -20.65 -2.22
CA MET A 62 -14.83 -20.82 -2.90
C MET A 62 -15.05 -21.57 -4.20
N ASN A 63 -14.56 -21.03 -5.30
CA ASN A 63 -14.66 -21.68 -6.62
C ASN A 63 -13.42 -21.35 -7.46
N ASN A 64 -12.75 -22.36 -7.97
CA ASN A 64 -11.62 -22.25 -8.90
C ASN A 64 -10.54 -21.23 -8.49
N GLY A 65 -10.18 -21.19 -7.21
CA GLY A 65 -9.17 -20.25 -6.71
C GLY A 65 -9.67 -18.82 -6.47
N HIS A 66 -10.99 -18.61 -6.57
CA HIS A 66 -11.65 -17.36 -6.27
C HIS A 66 -12.53 -17.48 -5.03
N LEU A 67 -12.44 -16.49 -4.15
CA LEU A 67 -13.25 -16.34 -2.97
C LEU A 67 -14.37 -15.33 -3.25
N ASN A 68 -15.61 -15.81 -3.32
CA ASN A 68 -16.79 -14.98 -3.54
C ASN A 68 -17.43 -14.63 -2.21
N LEU A 69 -17.56 -13.35 -1.92
CA LEU A 69 -18.15 -12.83 -0.69
C LEU A 69 -19.35 -11.93 -0.97
N GLU A 70 -20.37 -12.03 -0.11
CA GLU A 70 -21.45 -11.05 0.04
C GLU A 70 -21.39 -10.50 1.47
N PHE A 71 -21.27 -9.19 1.60
CA PHE A 71 -21.24 -8.51 2.89
C PHE A 71 -22.61 -8.08 3.38
N THR A 72 -22.72 -7.73 4.66
CA THR A 72 -24.00 -7.28 5.26
C THR A 72 -24.51 -5.96 4.70
N ASP A 73 -23.63 -5.12 4.13
CA ASP A 73 -24.00 -3.90 3.42
C ASP A 73 -24.48 -4.13 1.96
N GLY A 74 -24.56 -5.40 1.56
CA GLY A 74 -25.03 -5.81 0.23
C GLY A 74 -23.96 -5.85 -0.85
N ILE A 75 -22.74 -5.41 -0.58
CA ILE A 75 -21.65 -5.49 -1.55
C ILE A 75 -21.24 -6.94 -1.77
N LYS A 76 -21.05 -7.29 -3.03
CA LYS A 76 -20.55 -8.59 -3.48
C LYS A 76 -19.26 -8.38 -4.25
N PHE A 77 -18.26 -9.22 -3.95
CA PHE A 77 -17.00 -9.15 -4.64
C PHE A 77 -16.32 -10.53 -4.72
N GLU A 78 -15.61 -10.75 -5.81
CA GLU A 78 -14.80 -11.93 -6.05
C GLU A 78 -13.33 -11.57 -5.88
N TYR A 79 -12.65 -12.26 -4.98
CA TYR A 79 -11.22 -12.10 -4.71
C TYR A 79 -10.45 -13.26 -5.33
N GLU A 80 -9.41 -12.95 -6.07
CA GLU A 80 -8.43 -13.95 -6.44
C GLU A 80 -7.60 -14.32 -5.20
N VAL A 81 -7.65 -15.58 -4.82
CA VAL A 81 -7.02 -16.09 -3.59
C VAL A 81 -5.51 -15.81 -3.56
N ASN A 82 -4.81 -16.02 -4.68
CA ASN A 82 -3.37 -15.77 -4.75
C ASN A 82 -3.00 -14.31 -4.46
N ASN A 83 -3.81 -13.36 -4.93
CA ASN A 83 -3.59 -11.94 -4.67
C ASN A 83 -3.80 -11.59 -3.19
N LEU A 84 -4.87 -12.14 -2.57
CA LEU A 84 -5.09 -11.98 -1.13
C LEU A 84 -3.92 -12.52 -0.31
N LEU A 85 -3.45 -13.70 -0.68
CA LEU A 85 -2.36 -14.36 0.01
C LEU A 85 -1.05 -13.61 -0.14
N TYR A 86 -0.78 -13.05 -1.32
CA TYR A 86 0.38 -12.19 -1.55
C TYR A 86 0.33 -10.93 -0.68
N GLU A 87 -0.83 -10.29 -0.54
CA GLU A 87 -0.97 -9.12 0.34
C GLU A 87 -0.74 -9.47 1.82
N ILE A 88 -1.19 -10.64 2.27
CA ILE A 88 -1.06 -11.07 3.66
C ILE A 88 0.38 -11.49 3.99
N ASP A 89 1.03 -12.20 3.08
CA ASP A 89 2.41 -12.68 3.25
C ASP A 89 3.45 -11.61 2.85
N ARG A 90 3.00 -10.44 2.41
CA ARG A 90 3.89 -9.35 2.03
C ARG A 90 4.72 -8.92 3.22
N LYS A 91 5.94 -9.41 3.27
CA LYS A 91 6.97 -8.90 4.18
C LYS A 91 7.38 -7.53 3.68
N GLU A 92 7.02 -6.50 4.42
CA GLU A 92 7.60 -5.18 4.17
C GLU A 92 9.12 -5.29 4.26
N PRO A 93 9.87 -4.80 3.26
CA PRO A 93 11.32 -4.78 3.35
C PRO A 93 11.73 -3.76 4.42
N THR A 94 11.71 -4.18 5.68
CA THR A 94 12.12 -3.34 6.82
C THR A 94 13.64 -3.25 6.97
N GLU A 95 14.38 -4.05 6.23
CA GLU A 95 15.82 -3.99 6.17
C GLU A 95 16.24 -2.62 5.63
N ASN A 96 16.94 -1.84 6.45
CA ASN A 96 17.43 -0.51 6.16
C ASN A 96 16.46 0.68 6.34
N ILE A 97 15.20 0.49 6.75
CA ILE A 97 14.33 1.61 7.11
C ILE A 97 14.72 2.13 8.51
N ILE A 98 14.94 3.43 8.61
CA ILE A 98 15.19 4.10 9.90
C ILE A 98 13.92 4.80 10.33
N LEU A 99 13.32 4.29 11.41
CA LEU A 99 12.26 5.00 12.12
C LEU A 99 12.87 6.19 12.86
N TRP A 100 12.33 7.37 12.64
CA TRP A 100 12.85 8.61 13.21
C TRP A 100 11.76 9.42 13.90
N ASP A 101 12.20 10.24 14.85
CA ASP A 101 11.37 11.17 15.60
C ASP A 101 12.08 12.54 15.72
N SER A 102 11.64 13.37 16.65
CA SER A 102 12.21 14.69 16.94
C SER A 102 13.70 14.66 17.35
N ASN A 103 14.25 13.49 17.70
CA ASN A 103 15.65 13.32 18.12
C ASN A 103 16.58 13.06 16.93
N LEU A 104 16.08 12.99 15.69
CA LEU A 104 16.91 12.79 14.51
C LEU A 104 17.90 13.96 14.34
N LYS A 105 19.15 13.75 14.75
CA LYS A 105 20.21 14.77 14.73
C LYS A 105 20.73 15.04 13.32
N LYS A 106 20.97 13.98 12.55
CA LYS A 106 21.48 14.08 11.17
C LYS A 106 20.36 13.77 10.20
N LYS A 107 19.86 14.82 9.54
CA LYS A 107 18.84 14.69 8.49
C LYS A 107 19.50 14.36 7.15
N PRO A 108 18.92 13.47 6.32
CA PRO A 108 19.40 13.23 4.98
C PRO A 108 19.27 14.52 4.15
N THR A 109 20.41 15.12 3.85
CA THR A 109 20.45 16.43 3.19
C THR A 109 21.39 16.37 2.01
N VAL A 110 20.90 16.78 0.86
CA VAL A 110 21.65 16.93 -0.38
C VAL A 110 21.78 18.42 -0.68
N VAL A 111 23.01 18.88 -0.90
CA VAL A 111 23.23 20.22 -1.40
C VAL A 111 23.04 20.19 -2.90
N PHE A 112 22.14 21.06 -3.40
CA PHE A 112 21.89 21.14 -4.83
C PHE A 112 23.09 21.79 -5.52
N GLU A 113 23.75 21.03 -6.38
CA GLU A 113 24.86 21.44 -7.21
C GLU A 113 24.58 20.95 -8.66
N LYS A 114 25.42 21.39 -9.60
CA LYS A 114 25.24 21.01 -11.02
C LYS A 114 25.23 19.49 -11.25
N ASP A 115 25.88 18.76 -10.36
CA ASP A 115 26.07 17.32 -10.50
C ASP A 115 24.99 16.46 -9.80
N ILE A 116 23.92 17.09 -9.30
CA ILE A 116 22.84 16.36 -8.58
C ILE A 116 22.19 15.26 -9.44
N PHE A 117 22.22 15.45 -10.75
CA PHE A 117 21.70 14.47 -11.71
C PHE A 117 22.72 13.43 -12.13
N GLU A 118 23.96 13.49 -11.62
CA GLU A 118 24.89 12.39 -11.81
C GLU A 118 24.32 11.11 -11.22
N LYS A 119 24.47 10.02 -11.97
CA LYS A 119 23.87 8.71 -11.61
C LYS A 119 24.22 8.28 -10.18
N LYS A 120 25.45 8.53 -9.72
CA LYS A 120 25.86 8.16 -8.38
C LYS A 120 25.20 9.03 -7.31
N VAL A 121 25.18 10.35 -7.49
CA VAL A 121 24.57 11.28 -6.55
C VAL A 121 23.07 11.00 -6.41
N MET A 122 22.38 10.77 -7.53
CA MET A 122 20.98 10.42 -7.53
C MET A 122 20.74 9.07 -6.85
N TYR A 123 21.56 8.06 -7.11
CA TYR A 123 21.45 6.76 -6.46
C TYR A 123 21.58 6.89 -4.94
N ASP A 124 22.60 7.59 -4.43
CA ASP A 124 22.80 7.79 -3.00
C ASP A 124 21.64 8.58 -2.37
N THR A 125 21.11 9.57 -3.09
CA THR A 125 19.95 10.35 -2.69
C THR A 125 18.69 9.49 -2.57
N LEU A 126 18.43 8.62 -3.54
CA LEU A 126 17.29 7.69 -3.51
C LEU A 126 17.46 6.61 -2.43
N GLN A 127 18.68 6.17 -2.14
CA GLN A 127 18.95 5.28 -1.01
C GLN A 127 18.60 5.96 0.33
N ASP A 128 18.98 7.23 0.50
CA ASP A 128 18.63 7.99 1.68
C ASP A 128 17.11 8.22 1.76
N PHE A 129 16.45 8.51 0.64
CA PHE A 129 15.00 8.62 0.58
C PHE A 129 14.31 7.30 0.99
N TYR A 130 14.76 6.17 0.47
CA TYR A 130 14.23 4.85 0.84
C TYR A 130 14.42 4.56 2.33
N LYS A 131 15.59 4.92 2.86
CA LYS A 131 15.96 4.64 4.25
C LYS A 131 15.21 5.50 5.28
N TYR A 132 14.99 6.78 4.99
CA TYR A 132 14.41 7.75 5.92
C TYR A 132 12.99 8.17 5.57
N GLY A 133 12.49 7.85 4.37
CA GLY A 133 11.19 8.31 3.87
C GLY A 133 11.17 9.76 3.41
N PHE A 134 12.29 10.49 3.50
CA PHE A 134 12.46 11.86 3.05
C PHE A 134 13.90 12.21 2.74
N VAL A 135 14.10 13.25 1.92
CA VAL A 135 15.41 13.90 1.69
C VAL A 135 15.19 15.41 1.62
N ILE A 136 16.13 16.16 2.18
CA ILE A 136 16.10 17.63 2.14
C ILE A 136 17.11 18.11 1.09
N PHE A 137 16.61 18.81 0.08
CA PHE A 137 17.47 19.50 -0.89
C PHE A 137 17.71 20.94 -0.45
N LYS A 138 18.95 21.39 -0.46
CA LYS A 138 19.33 22.78 -0.16
C LYS A 138 19.83 23.48 -1.42
N ASN A 139 19.73 24.79 -1.44
CA ASN A 139 20.21 25.66 -2.53
C ASN A 139 19.52 25.37 -3.88
N ILE A 140 18.28 24.89 -3.85
CA ILE A 140 17.48 24.73 -5.06
C ILE A 140 17.22 26.12 -5.67
N PRO A 141 17.36 26.29 -7.00
CA PRO A 141 16.96 27.52 -7.68
C PRO A 141 15.53 27.93 -7.38
N VAL A 142 15.33 29.20 -7.07
CA VAL A 142 13.99 29.77 -6.82
C VAL A 142 13.45 30.31 -8.14
N GLU A 143 12.94 29.39 -8.96
CA GLU A 143 12.41 29.67 -10.29
C GLU A 143 10.99 29.11 -10.41
N GLU A 144 10.18 29.73 -11.26
CA GLU A 144 8.82 29.23 -11.53
C GLU A 144 8.86 27.82 -12.13
N ASN A 145 7.99 26.94 -11.65
CA ASN A 145 7.90 25.52 -12.05
C ASN A 145 9.17 24.68 -11.81
N TYR A 146 10.20 25.20 -11.14
CA TYR A 146 11.42 24.45 -10.92
C TYR A 146 11.17 23.12 -10.17
N ILE A 147 10.30 23.14 -9.17
CA ILE A 147 9.97 21.95 -8.36
C ILE A 147 9.35 20.83 -9.21
N VAL A 148 8.47 21.20 -10.15
CA VAL A 148 7.82 20.26 -11.06
C VAL A 148 8.85 19.67 -12.03
N ASN A 149 9.70 20.52 -12.61
CA ASN A 149 10.76 20.10 -13.52
C ASN A 149 11.77 19.18 -12.82
N PHE A 150 12.13 19.52 -11.58
CA PHE A 150 13.01 18.69 -10.77
C PHE A 150 12.39 17.32 -10.45
N ALA A 151 11.14 17.28 -10.02
CA ALA A 151 10.45 16.04 -9.73
C ALA A 151 10.29 15.16 -10.98
N ASN A 152 9.97 15.74 -12.14
CA ASN A 152 9.90 15.03 -13.41
C ASN A 152 11.26 14.48 -13.88
N SER A 153 12.36 15.04 -13.43
CA SER A 153 13.70 14.48 -13.73
C SER A 153 14.02 13.22 -12.94
N ILE A 154 13.32 13.00 -11.83
CA ILE A 154 13.46 11.80 -11.00
C ILE A 154 12.47 10.72 -11.45
N GLY A 155 11.25 11.11 -11.78
CA GLY A 155 10.18 10.23 -12.25
C GLY A 155 8.99 11.01 -12.75
N THR A 156 8.13 10.39 -13.52
CA THR A 156 6.90 11.02 -14.03
C THR A 156 5.93 11.24 -12.89
N ILE A 157 5.45 12.50 -12.77
CA ILE A 157 4.42 12.90 -11.80
C ILE A 157 3.05 12.83 -12.50
#